data_3608d958d71f3121ca17c86d33b5f430
#
_entry.id   3608d958d71f3121ca17c86d33b5f430
#
_cell.length_a   1.000
_cell.length_b   1.000
_cell.length_c   1.000
_cell.angle_alpha   90.00
_cell.angle_beta   90.00
_cell.angle_gamma   90.00
#
_symmetry.space_group_name_H-M   'P 1'
#
loop_
_entity.id
_entity.type
_entity.pdbx_description
1 polymer ?
#
loop_
_entity_poly.entity_id
_entity_poly.type
_entity_poly.pdbx_seq_one_letter_code
_entity_poly.pdbx_strand_id
1 'polypeptide(L)'
;MYLAEDLQKKWGPVLAHEDLPPIKDNYRKAVTAVLLENQEKAMREQASQGNGVFGNIQEAAHANKTGGNIDTVDPVLISLVRRAMPNLIAYDVCGVQPMTGPTGLIFCMKSHITSQAGVEAADSVEADTSFSGSGTHSANSNPADASMTTGTGTATATQEADITVSEMAFAIDKVTVTAKSRALKAEYTMELAQDLKAVHGLDAETELSNILSSEILAEINREVMRTIYTNAKPGAAHNTSTSGTFDLDTDSNGRWSVEKFKGLMFQIEREANAIAKDTRRGKGNVLITSSDVASALAMAGMLSGNPSGNDLNVDDAGATMVGTLNGRFKVYVDPYAPSSATNFFTVGYKGSSAYDAGLFYCPYVPLQMVRAVGENSFQPKIGFKTRYGLVSNPFANDTSSANNGAGDGSLTANANRYYRHVIVANLM
;
A
#
# COMPACT_ATOMS: atom_id res chain seq x y z
N MET A 1 -19.65 -2.78 -6.25
CA MET A 1 -19.99 -3.34 -4.93
C MET A 1 -20.79 -4.65 -5.06
N TYR A 2 -21.83 -4.72 -5.86
CA TYR A 2 -22.66 -5.95 -6.06
C TYR A 2 -21.88 -7.17 -6.57
N LEU A 3 -20.92 -6.98 -7.49
CA LEU A 3 -20.06 -8.07 -7.98
C LEU A 3 -19.21 -8.72 -6.88
N ALA A 4 -18.81 -7.97 -5.88
CA ALA A 4 -18.01 -8.51 -4.78
C ALA A 4 -18.81 -9.39 -3.82
N GLU A 5 -20.10 -9.13 -3.64
CA GLU A 5 -20.99 -9.94 -2.78
C GLU A 5 -21.28 -11.30 -3.40
N ASP A 6 -21.55 -11.34 -4.70
CA ASP A 6 -21.76 -12.60 -5.41
C ASP A 6 -20.49 -13.46 -5.44
N LEU A 7 -19.33 -12.83 -5.63
CA LEU A 7 -18.05 -13.52 -5.58
C LEU A 7 -17.72 -14.02 -4.17
N GLN A 8 -18.05 -13.26 -3.13
CA GLN A 8 -17.90 -13.72 -1.76
C GLN A 8 -18.77 -14.93 -1.43
N LYS A 9 -19.98 -14.98 -1.97
CA LYS A 9 -20.86 -16.15 -1.83
C LYS A 9 -20.29 -17.36 -2.56
N LYS A 10 -19.80 -17.18 -3.79
CA LYS A 10 -19.18 -18.26 -4.58
C LYS A 10 -17.97 -18.86 -3.85
N TRP A 11 -17.09 -18.01 -3.33
CA TRP A 11 -15.84 -18.41 -2.67
C TRP A 11 -15.96 -18.58 -1.16
N GLY A 12 -17.17 -18.46 -0.61
CA GLY A 12 -17.46 -18.58 0.83
C GLY A 12 -16.83 -19.81 1.50
N PRO A 13 -16.99 -21.03 0.94
CA PRO A 13 -16.41 -22.24 1.51
C PRO A 13 -14.88 -22.21 1.61
N VAL A 14 -14.20 -21.59 0.64
CA VAL A 14 -12.73 -21.47 0.63
C VAL A 14 -12.27 -20.36 1.58
N LEU A 15 -13.00 -19.25 1.65
CA LEU A 15 -12.67 -18.14 2.53
C LEU A 15 -12.87 -18.47 4.03
N ALA A 16 -13.80 -19.35 4.34
CA ALA A 16 -14.14 -19.76 5.70
C ALA A 16 -13.59 -21.14 6.09
N HIS A 17 -12.64 -21.68 5.33
CA HIS A 17 -12.07 -23.01 5.61
C HIS A 17 -11.37 -23.05 6.97
N GLU A 18 -11.64 -24.09 7.76
CA GLU A 18 -11.19 -24.19 9.16
C GLU A 18 -9.68 -24.35 9.31
N ASP A 19 -9.01 -24.98 8.35
CA ASP A 19 -7.56 -25.21 8.39
C ASP A 19 -6.72 -23.97 8.05
N LEU A 20 -7.35 -22.87 7.64
CA LEU A 20 -6.67 -21.64 7.26
C LEU A 20 -6.96 -20.52 8.24
N PRO A 21 -6.01 -19.62 8.51
CA PRO A 21 -6.21 -18.52 9.43
C PRO A 21 -7.42 -17.66 9.01
N PRO A 22 -8.34 -17.31 9.94
CA PRO A 22 -9.54 -16.57 9.60
C PRO A 22 -9.22 -15.14 9.16
N ILE A 23 -9.77 -14.70 8.04
CA ILE A 23 -9.68 -13.30 7.61
C ILE A 23 -10.71 -12.50 8.40
N LYS A 24 -10.26 -11.62 9.29
CA LYS A 24 -11.12 -10.81 10.16
C LYS A 24 -11.79 -9.65 9.41
N ASP A 25 -11.12 -9.10 8.40
CA ASP A 25 -11.55 -7.90 7.69
C ASP A 25 -12.40 -8.25 6.46
N ASN A 26 -13.60 -7.69 6.38
CA ASN A 26 -14.53 -7.90 5.27
C ASN A 26 -13.97 -7.34 3.94
N TYR A 27 -13.19 -6.27 4.00
CA TYR A 27 -12.56 -5.72 2.81
C TYR A 27 -11.51 -6.68 2.24
N ARG A 28 -10.65 -7.25 3.09
CA ARG A 28 -9.69 -8.28 2.68
C ARG A 28 -10.39 -9.52 2.10
N LYS A 29 -11.54 -9.93 2.68
CA LYS A 29 -12.36 -11.01 2.12
C LYS A 29 -12.84 -10.68 0.71
N ALA A 30 -13.35 -9.47 0.49
CA ALA A 30 -13.85 -9.04 -0.82
C ALA A 30 -12.73 -9.03 -1.88
N VAL A 31 -11.58 -8.46 -1.55
CA VAL A 31 -10.43 -8.42 -2.46
C VAL A 31 -9.92 -9.83 -2.75
N THR A 32 -9.81 -10.68 -1.75
CA THR A 32 -9.37 -12.08 -1.92
C THR A 32 -10.34 -12.86 -2.82
N ALA A 33 -11.65 -12.65 -2.69
CA ALA A 33 -12.64 -13.28 -3.56
C ALA A 33 -12.47 -12.85 -5.03
N VAL A 34 -12.21 -11.57 -5.30
CA VAL A 34 -11.93 -11.08 -6.66
C VAL A 34 -10.63 -11.68 -7.21
N LEU A 35 -9.59 -11.79 -6.39
CA LEU A 35 -8.32 -12.39 -6.79
C LEU A 35 -8.44 -13.88 -7.10
N LEU A 36 -9.22 -14.63 -6.32
CA LEU A 36 -9.53 -16.03 -6.58
C LEU A 36 -10.29 -16.21 -7.89
N GLU A 37 -11.23 -15.32 -8.20
CA GLU A 37 -11.95 -15.33 -9.48
C GLU A 37 -11.01 -15.03 -10.65
N ASN A 38 -10.14 -14.05 -10.52
CA ASN A 38 -9.13 -13.74 -11.52
C ASN A 38 -8.16 -14.91 -11.73
N GLN A 39 -7.81 -15.60 -10.65
CA GLN A 39 -6.98 -16.80 -10.70
C GLN A 39 -7.67 -17.93 -11.46
N GLU A 40 -8.94 -18.19 -11.16
CA GLU A 40 -9.74 -19.19 -11.87
C GLU A 40 -9.81 -18.89 -13.38
N LYS A 41 -10.07 -17.63 -13.73
CA LYS A 41 -10.09 -17.18 -15.14
C LYS A 41 -8.75 -17.38 -15.83
N ALA A 42 -7.66 -16.97 -15.18
CA ALA A 42 -6.31 -17.14 -15.73
C ALA A 42 -5.96 -18.61 -15.95
N MET A 43 -6.35 -19.50 -15.03
CA MET A 43 -6.13 -20.94 -15.16
C MET A 43 -6.96 -21.54 -16.29
N ARG A 44 -8.22 -21.13 -16.45
CA ARG A 44 -9.07 -21.57 -17.57
C ARG A 44 -8.53 -21.07 -18.92
N GLU A 45 -8.04 -19.85 -19.01
CA GLU A 45 -7.41 -19.32 -20.22
C GLU A 45 -6.13 -20.10 -20.55
N GLN A 46 -5.32 -20.41 -19.55
CA GLN A 46 -4.10 -21.20 -19.72
C GLN A 46 -4.41 -22.63 -20.17
N ALA A 47 -5.44 -23.25 -19.63
CA ALA A 47 -5.90 -24.58 -20.04
C ALA A 47 -6.44 -24.57 -21.48
N SER A 48 -7.13 -23.49 -21.90
CA SER A 48 -7.67 -23.36 -23.25
C SER A 48 -6.60 -23.13 -24.32
N GLN A 49 -5.45 -22.57 -23.95
CA GLN A 49 -4.32 -22.32 -24.87
C GLN A 49 -3.39 -23.54 -25.05
N GLY A 50 -3.74 -24.72 -24.52
CA GLY A 50 -2.96 -25.94 -24.67
C GLY A 50 -1.62 -25.96 -23.90
N ASN A 51 -1.33 -24.95 -23.11
CA ASN A 51 -0.09 -24.82 -22.34
C ASN A 51 -0.26 -25.18 -20.84
N GLY A 52 -1.43 -25.71 -20.48
CA GLY A 52 -1.69 -26.25 -19.14
C GLY A 52 -1.15 -27.68 -19.00
N VAL A 53 -0.77 -28.05 -17.78
CA VAL A 53 -0.29 -29.40 -17.41
C VAL A 53 -1.24 -30.54 -17.85
N PHE A 54 -2.45 -30.17 -18.23
CA PHE A 54 -3.49 -31.10 -18.73
C PHE A 54 -3.90 -30.85 -20.20
N GLY A 55 -3.21 -29.97 -20.94
CA GLY A 55 -3.55 -29.61 -22.32
C GLY A 55 -3.39 -30.78 -23.33
N ASN A 56 -2.70 -31.85 -22.99
CA ASN A 56 -2.49 -33.00 -23.86
C ASN A 56 -3.52 -34.12 -23.69
N ILE A 57 -4.52 -33.96 -22.84
CA ILE A 57 -5.55 -35.01 -22.66
C ILE A 57 -6.69 -34.87 -23.69
N GLN A 58 -6.69 -33.79 -24.49
CA GLN A 58 -7.71 -33.61 -25.53
C GLN A 58 -7.45 -34.35 -26.83
N GLU A 59 -6.33 -35.02 -27.01
CA GLU A 59 -6.00 -35.70 -28.28
C GLU A 59 -6.58 -37.10 -28.42
N ALA A 60 -7.23 -37.62 -27.41
CA ALA A 60 -7.94 -38.91 -27.55
C ALA A 60 -9.43 -38.68 -27.67
N ALA A 61 -9.89 -38.61 -28.92
CA ALA A 61 -11.29 -38.79 -29.26
C ALA A 61 -11.76 -40.22 -28.94
N HIS A 62 -11.62 -40.65 -27.69
CA HIS A 62 -12.07 -41.95 -27.25
C HIS A 62 -13.16 -41.86 -26.19
N ALA A 63 -14.08 -42.80 -26.22
CA ALA A 63 -15.34 -42.86 -25.50
C ALA A 63 -15.30 -42.84 -23.96
N ASN A 64 -14.15 -42.68 -23.35
CA ASN A 64 -13.98 -42.49 -21.91
C ASN A 64 -13.76 -41.02 -21.60
N LYS A 65 -14.82 -40.22 -21.73
CA LYS A 65 -14.87 -38.89 -21.14
C LYS A 65 -15.04 -39.05 -19.64
N THR A 66 -14.05 -38.63 -18.89
CA THR A 66 -14.23 -38.19 -17.52
C THR A 66 -15.24 -37.05 -17.55
N GLY A 67 -16.29 -37.11 -16.74
CA GLY A 67 -17.41 -36.17 -16.83
C GLY A 67 -16.96 -34.74 -16.84
N GLY A 68 -17.68 -33.86 -17.57
CA GLY A 68 -17.33 -32.47 -17.83
C GLY A 68 -17.26 -31.51 -16.62
N ASN A 69 -17.15 -32.04 -15.42
CA ASN A 69 -17.07 -31.32 -14.14
C ASN A 69 -15.75 -31.57 -13.39
N ILE A 70 -14.69 -32.03 -14.06
CA ILE A 70 -13.37 -31.98 -13.43
C ILE A 70 -12.88 -30.55 -13.55
N ASP A 71 -12.99 -29.83 -12.45
CA ASP A 71 -12.42 -28.50 -12.32
C ASP A 71 -10.90 -28.60 -12.48
N THR A 72 -10.40 -27.90 -13.50
CA THR A 72 -8.97 -27.77 -13.80
C THR A 72 -8.26 -26.83 -12.81
N VAL A 73 -8.86 -26.64 -11.63
CA VAL A 73 -8.36 -25.73 -10.61
C VAL A 73 -7.44 -26.48 -9.67
N ASP A 74 -6.18 -26.06 -9.60
CA ASP A 74 -5.21 -26.63 -8.67
C ASP A 74 -5.53 -26.19 -7.23
N PRO A 75 -5.94 -27.12 -6.33
CA PRO A 75 -6.32 -26.79 -4.97
C PRO A 75 -5.14 -26.27 -4.15
N VAL A 76 -3.91 -26.69 -4.45
CA VAL A 76 -2.70 -26.22 -3.77
C VAL A 76 -2.49 -24.74 -4.05
N LEU A 77 -2.65 -24.32 -5.29
CA LEU A 77 -2.49 -22.92 -5.68
C LEU A 77 -3.55 -22.02 -5.04
N ILE A 78 -4.81 -22.48 -4.98
CA ILE A 78 -5.89 -21.72 -4.32
C ILE A 78 -5.61 -21.56 -2.83
N SER A 79 -5.20 -22.63 -2.15
CA SER A 79 -4.88 -22.58 -0.72
C SER A 79 -3.71 -21.62 -0.44
N LEU A 80 -2.71 -21.63 -1.32
CA LEU A 80 -1.53 -20.77 -1.23
C LEU A 80 -1.89 -19.29 -1.45
N VAL A 81 -2.70 -18.98 -2.45
CA VAL A 81 -3.21 -17.61 -2.67
C VAL A 81 -4.04 -17.14 -1.47
N ARG A 82 -4.92 -18.00 -0.96
CA ARG A 82 -5.75 -17.68 0.20
C ARG A 82 -4.93 -17.44 1.47
N ARG A 83 -3.83 -18.16 1.66
CA ARG A 83 -2.92 -18.00 2.80
C ARG A 83 -2.05 -16.76 2.68
N ALA A 84 -1.50 -16.51 1.51
CA ALA A 84 -0.43 -15.55 1.28
C ALA A 84 -0.94 -14.13 1.02
N MET A 85 -1.94 -13.97 0.16
CA MET A 85 -2.36 -12.64 -0.30
C MET A 85 -2.92 -11.72 0.80
N PRO A 86 -3.73 -12.19 1.78
CA PRO A 86 -4.24 -11.30 2.83
C PRO A 86 -3.18 -10.74 3.78
N ASN A 87 -1.99 -11.34 3.81
CA ASN A 87 -0.91 -10.98 4.74
C ASN A 87 0.07 -9.95 4.16
N LEU A 88 -0.15 -9.46 2.94
CA LEU A 88 0.67 -8.41 2.37
C LEU A 88 0.55 -7.11 3.17
N ILE A 89 1.68 -6.47 3.46
CA ILE A 89 1.74 -5.16 4.15
C ILE A 89 0.99 -4.06 3.37
N ALA A 90 0.83 -4.24 2.07
CA ALA A 90 0.09 -3.32 1.21
C ALA A 90 -1.35 -3.09 1.69
N TYR A 91 -1.98 -4.10 2.30
CA TYR A 91 -3.34 -3.95 2.86
C TYR A 91 -3.40 -3.02 4.07
N ASP A 92 -2.32 -2.86 4.78
CA ASP A 92 -2.26 -2.03 5.98
C ASP A 92 -1.77 -0.62 5.72
N VAL A 93 -0.91 -0.45 4.72
CA VAL A 93 -0.24 0.83 4.45
C VAL A 93 -0.76 1.51 3.19
N CYS A 94 -1.21 0.74 2.19
CA CYS A 94 -1.68 1.23 0.89
C CYS A 94 -3.18 1.01 0.71
N GLY A 95 -3.76 1.66 -0.29
CA GLY A 95 -5.07 1.29 -0.82
C GLY A 95 -4.93 0.11 -1.76
N VAL A 96 -5.77 -0.91 -1.64
CA VAL A 96 -5.72 -2.08 -2.51
C VAL A 96 -6.92 -2.05 -3.45
N GLN A 97 -6.66 -2.04 -4.75
CA GLN A 97 -7.66 -1.96 -5.80
C GLN A 97 -7.46 -3.13 -6.77
N PRO A 98 -8.18 -4.24 -6.63
CA PRO A 98 -8.03 -5.37 -7.53
C PRO A 98 -8.49 -4.99 -8.95
N MET A 99 -7.71 -5.39 -9.95
CA MET A 99 -8.02 -5.19 -11.35
C MET A 99 -8.67 -6.42 -11.96
N THR A 100 -9.60 -6.21 -12.89
CA THR A 100 -10.24 -7.30 -13.66
C THR A 100 -9.61 -7.52 -15.03
N GLY A 101 -8.67 -6.64 -15.43
CA GLY A 101 -7.95 -6.69 -16.68
C GLY A 101 -6.49 -6.27 -16.53
N PRO A 102 -5.67 -6.36 -17.58
CA PRO A 102 -4.26 -5.98 -17.56
C PRO A 102 -4.04 -4.47 -17.37
N THR A 103 -5.05 -3.67 -17.63
CA THR A 103 -5.08 -2.23 -17.40
C THR A 103 -6.29 -1.86 -16.56
N GLY A 104 -6.11 -0.95 -15.62
CA GLY A 104 -7.14 -0.39 -14.76
C GLY A 104 -7.17 1.13 -14.85
N LEU A 105 -8.29 1.72 -14.49
CA LEU A 105 -8.46 3.16 -14.39
C LEU A 105 -8.90 3.52 -12.98
N ILE A 106 -8.24 4.49 -12.40
CA ILE A 106 -8.62 5.10 -11.12
C ILE A 106 -9.08 6.52 -11.43
N PHE A 107 -10.34 6.81 -11.13
CA PHE A 107 -10.92 8.14 -11.34
C PHE A 107 -10.86 8.93 -10.04
N CYS A 108 -10.55 10.21 -10.15
CA CYS A 108 -10.67 11.18 -9.08
C CYS A 108 -11.41 12.42 -9.54
N MET A 109 -12.21 12.98 -8.65
CA MET A 109 -12.89 14.24 -8.88
C MET A 109 -12.19 15.33 -8.08
N LYS A 110 -11.82 16.41 -8.76
CA LYS A 110 -11.16 17.59 -8.18
C LYS A 110 -12.09 18.80 -8.30
N SER A 111 -12.11 19.61 -7.26
CA SER A 111 -12.80 20.91 -7.26
C SER A 111 -11.80 22.02 -7.56
N HIS A 112 -12.12 22.88 -8.50
CA HIS A 112 -11.28 24.01 -8.91
C HIS A 112 -11.93 25.34 -8.56
N ILE A 113 -11.11 26.32 -8.28
CA ILE A 113 -11.51 27.69 -8.06
C ILE A 113 -11.50 28.43 -9.40
N THR A 114 -12.53 29.16 -9.72
CA THR A 114 -12.72 30.03 -10.90
C THR A 114 -13.03 29.25 -12.19
N SER A 115 -12.24 28.24 -12.56
CA SER A 115 -12.43 27.52 -13.83
C SER A 115 -11.89 26.07 -13.71
N GLN A 116 -12.20 25.22 -14.69
CA GLN A 116 -11.64 23.84 -14.73
C GLN A 116 -10.09 23.81 -14.81
N ALA A 117 -9.49 24.89 -15.30
CA ALA A 117 -8.03 25.06 -15.33
C ALA A 117 -7.50 25.88 -14.13
N GLY A 118 -8.35 26.23 -13.20
CA GLY A 118 -8.00 26.97 -11.98
C GLY A 118 -7.26 26.12 -10.95
N VAL A 119 -6.86 26.75 -9.85
CA VAL A 119 -6.20 26.04 -8.74
C VAL A 119 -7.18 25.07 -8.08
N GLU A 120 -6.70 23.91 -7.69
CA GLU A 120 -7.52 22.96 -6.94
C GLU A 120 -7.88 23.54 -5.55
N ALA A 121 -9.16 23.49 -5.18
CA ALA A 121 -9.63 24.03 -3.90
C ALA A 121 -8.99 23.35 -2.69
N ALA A 122 -8.57 22.07 -2.83
CA ALA A 122 -7.86 21.33 -1.79
C ALA A 122 -6.39 21.75 -1.65
N ASP A 123 -5.78 22.34 -2.69
CA ASP A 123 -4.39 22.82 -2.65
C ASP A 123 -4.26 24.21 -1.99
N SER A 124 -5.35 24.95 -1.85
CA SER A 124 -5.30 26.18 -1.07
C SER A 124 -5.08 25.85 0.40
N VAL A 125 -4.03 26.42 0.98
CA VAL A 125 -3.62 26.15 2.36
C VAL A 125 -4.68 26.61 3.36
N GLU A 126 -5.43 27.63 3.00
CA GLU A 126 -6.52 28.22 3.78
C GLU A 126 -7.66 28.62 2.84
N ALA A 127 -8.90 28.52 3.31
CA ALA A 127 -10.03 29.00 2.53
C ALA A 127 -9.93 30.52 2.36
N ASP A 128 -9.92 30.99 1.11
CA ASP A 128 -9.85 32.43 0.81
C ASP A 128 -11.18 33.12 1.19
N THR A 129 -11.14 33.97 2.20
CA THR A 129 -12.32 34.68 2.70
C THR A 129 -12.78 35.82 1.76
N SER A 130 -11.94 36.22 0.80
CA SER A 130 -12.27 37.23 -0.21
C SER A 130 -12.87 36.61 -1.50
N PHE A 131 -12.79 35.31 -1.70
CA PHE A 131 -13.18 34.64 -2.95
C PHE A 131 -14.66 34.84 -3.32
N SER A 132 -15.58 34.72 -2.37
CA SER A 132 -17.02 34.94 -2.56
C SER A 132 -17.51 36.31 -2.05
N GLY A 133 -16.61 37.14 -1.62
CA GLY A 133 -16.90 38.43 -1.00
C GLY A 133 -16.04 39.55 -1.59
N SER A 134 -15.67 40.49 -0.73
CA SER A 134 -14.81 41.63 -1.05
C SER A 134 -13.66 41.77 -0.05
N GLY A 135 -12.62 42.49 -0.45
CA GLY A 135 -11.45 42.74 0.37
C GLY A 135 -10.25 41.87 -0.06
N THR A 136 -9.30 41.72 0.83
CA THR A 136 -8.07 40.94 0.61
C THR A 136 -7.89 39.94 1.75
N HIS A 137 -7.53 38.71 1.39
CA HIS A 137 -7.20 37.66 2.32
C HIS A 137 -5.69 37.43 2.34
N SER A 138 -5.06 37.54 3.51
CA SER A 138 -3.64 37.19 3.67
C SER A 138 -3.51 35.73 4.12
N ALA A 139 -3.31 34.85 3.16
CA ALA A 139 -3.14 33.42 3.42
C ALA A 139 -1.88 33.16 4.26
N ASN A 140 -1.94 32.18 5.17
CA ASN A 140 -0.82 31.77 6.02
C ASN A 140 -0.23 32.81 6.92
N SER A 141 -0.96 33.88 7.23
CA SER A 141 -0.50 34.92 8.14
C SER A 141 -0.46 34.41 9.58
N ASN A 142 0.46 34.98 10.35
CA ASN A 142 0.50 34.74 11.78
C ASN A 142 -0.75 35.35 12.43
N PRO A 143 -1.60 34.60 13.15
CA PRO A 143 -2.79 35.15 13.80
C PRO A 143 -2.50 36.23 14.84
N ALA A 144 -1.27 36.33 15.30
CA ALA A 144 -0.81 37.37 16.21
C ALA A 144 -0.29 38.62 15.48
N ASP A 145 -0.25 38.65 14.15
CA ASP A 145 0.23 39.75 13.35
C ASP A 145 -0.93 40.75 13.07
N ALA A 146 -0.74 41.97 13.44
CA ALA A 146 -1.72 43.07 13.20
C ALA A 146 -1.92 43.38 11.70
N SER A 147 -1.02 42.92 10.83
CA SER A 147 -1.11 43.07 9.38
C SER A 147 -1.98 41.98 8.70
N MET A 148 -2.53 41.05 9.46
CA MET A 148 -3.42 40.01 8.93
C MET A 148 -4.70 40.65 8.38
N THR A 149 -4.98 40.44 7.09
CA THR A 149 -6.19 40.91 6.43
C THR A 149 -7.16 39.76 6.17
N THR A 150 -8.45 40.07 6.31
CA THR A 150 -9.51 39.08 6.02
C THR A 150 -10.52 39.70 5.06
N GLY A 151 -11.01 38.90 4.13
CA GLY A 151 -12.13 39.31 3.28
C GLY A 151 -13.43 39.33 4.07
N THR A 152 -14.37 40.14 3.61
CA THR A 152 -15.71 40.29 4.17
C THR A 152 -16.77 40.05 3.10
N GLY A 153 -18.02 39.86 3.49
CA GLY A 153 -19.12 39.74 2.53
C GLY A 153 -19.29 41.10 1.76
N THR A 154 -19.70 40.98 0.50
CA THR A 154 -20.02 42.14 -0.33
C THR A 154 -21.31 42.80 0.16
N ALA A 155 -21.39 44.14 0.10
CA ALA A 155 -22.61 44.88 0.47
C ALA A 155 -23.79 44.45 -0.41
N THR A 156 -24.98 44.26 0.20
CA THR A 156 -26.18 43.77 -0.51
C THR A 156 -26.52 44.61 -1.73
N ALA A 157 -26.43 45.94 -1.62
CA ALA A 157 -26.70 46.87 -2.72
C ALA A 157 -25.74 46.68 -3.91
N THR A 158 -24.46 46.32 -3.65
CA THR A 158 -23.49 46.01 -4.71
C THR A 158 -23.78 44.69 -5.33
N GLN A 159 -24.16 43.70 -4.53
CA GLN A 159 -24.48 42.33 -5.04
C GLN A 159 -25.78 42.29 -5.86
N GLU A 160 -26.74 43.17 -5.54
CA GLU A 160 -27.97 43.32 -6.33
C GLU A 160 -27.74 44.02 -7.66
N ALA A 161 -26.76 44.93 -7.71
CA ALA A 161 -26.42 45.68 -8.92
C ALA A 161 -25.47 44.91 -9.85
N ASP A 162 -24.64 44.04 -9.33
CA ASP A 162 -23.64 43.26 -10.08
C ASP A 162 -23.90 41.79 -9.85
N ILE A 163 -24.31 41.11 -10.94
CA ILE A 163 -24.63 39.66 -10.95
C ILE A 163 -23.37 38.80 -11.12
N THR A 164 -22.19 39.40 -11.23
CA THR A 164 -20.93 38.66 -11.32
C THR A 164 -20.55 38.05 -9.97
N VAL A 165 -20.90 36.78 -9.79
CA VAL A 165 -20.50 35.96 -8.63
C VAL A 165 -19.31 35.09 -8.99
N SER A 166 -18.47 34.84 -8.00
CA SER A 166 -17.32 33.90 -8.17
C SER A 166 -17.79 32.50 -8.47
N GLU A 167 -17.13 31.86 -9.41
CA GLU A 167 -17.49 30.53 -9.90
C GLU A 167 -16.53 29.47 -9.35
N MET A 168 -17.06 28.27 -9.16
CA MET A 168 -16.26 27.05 -8.91
C MET A 168 -16.53 26.03 -9.99
N ALA A 169 -15.51 25.27 -10.32
CA ALA A 169 -15.58 24.21 -11.32
C ALA A 169 -15.16 22.87 -10.72
N PHE A 170 -15.47 21.81 -11.40
CA PHE A 170 -14.90 20.49 -11.08
C PHE A 170 -14.29 19.86 -12.34
N ALA A 171 -13.26 19.05 -12.12
CA ALA A 171 -12.65 18.22 -13.15
C ALA A 171 -12.61 16.76 -12.70
N ILE A 172 -12.71 15.86 -13.66
CA ILE A 172 -12.55 14.42 -13.43
C ILE A 172 -11.25 14.00 -14.09
N ASP A 173 -10.28 13.62 -13.26
CA ASP A 173 -9.00 13.10 -13.71
C ASP A 173 -8.99 11.57 -13.63
N LYS A 174 -8.18 10.95 -14.48
CA LYS A 174 -7.99 9.50 -14.51
C LYS A 174 -6.51 9.16 -14.42
N VAL A 175 -6.22 8.14 -13.62
CA VAL A 175 -4.89 7.53 -13.57
C VAL A 175 -4.98 6.13 -14.15
N THR A 176 -4.11 5.82 -15.09
CA THR A 176 -4.02 4.51 -15.72
C THR A 176 -3.04 3.63 -14.95
N VAL A 177 -3.48 2.44 -14.59
CA VAL A 177 -2.64 1.42 -13.96
C VAL A 177 -2.40 0.31 -14.94
N THR A 178 -1.16 -0.05 -15.18
CA THR A 178 -0.79 -1.20 -16.01
C THR A 178 -0.18 -2.30 -15.15
N ALA A 179 -0.66 -3.53 -15.32
CA ALA A 179 -0.11 -4.67 -14.61
C ALA A 179 1.26 -5.05 -15.18
N LYS A 180 2.27 -5.07 -14.31
CA LYS A 180 3.61 -5.58 -14.59
C LYS A 180 3.75 -6.99 -14.05
N SER A 181 4.65 -7.79 -14.63
CA SER A 181 4.83 -9.20 -14.24
C SER A 181 6.12 -9.37 -13.44
N ARG A 182 6.04 -10.16 -12.37
CA ARG A 182 7.19 -10.78 -11.71
C ARG A 182 7.14 -12.26 -11.93
N ALA A 183 8.27 -12.88 -12.16
CA ALA A 183 8.36 -14.32 -12.36
C ALA A 183 9.63 -14.88 -11.74
N LEU A 184 9.52 -16.01 -11.10
CA LEU A 184 10.62 -16.75 -10.51
C LEU A 184 10.48 -18.22 -10.92
N LYS A 185 11.59 -18.88 -11.23
CA LYS A 185 11.60 -20.30 -11.59
C LYS A 185 12.63 -21.05 -10.73
N ALA A 186 12.33 -22.32 -10.48
CA ALA A 186 13.28 -23.26 -9.88
C ALA A 186 13.33 -24.55 -10.70
N GLU A 187 14.48 -25.16 -10.69
CA GLU A 187 14.75 -26.46 -11.33
C GLU A 187 15.25 -27.41 -10.25
N TYR A 188 14.85 -28.68 -10.33
CA TYR A 188 15.32 -29.70 -9.42
C TYR A 188 15.58 -31.02 -10.18
N THR A 189 16.50 -31.82 -9.67
CA THR A 189 16.84 -33.12 -10.27
C THR A 189 15.90 -34.21 -9.79
N MET A 190 15.66 -35.21 -10.62
CA MET A 190 14.82 -36.35 -10.26
C MET A 190 15.41 -37.14 -9.10
N GLU A 191 16.74 -37.27 -9.06
CA GLU A 191 17.47 -37.95 -7.99
C GLU A 191 17.26 -37.25 -6.64
N LEU A 192 17.36 -35.91 -6.61
CA LEU A 192 17.11 -35.14 -5.40
C LEU A 192 15.68 -35.35 -4.88
N ALA A 193 14.70 -35.40 -5.79
CA ALA A 193 13.30 -35.61 -5.40
C ALA A 193 13.09 -37.01 -4.80
N GLN A 194 13.74 -38.03 -5.34
CA GLN A 194 13.70 -39.40 -4.82
C GLN A 194 14.37 -39.52 -3.45
N ASP A 195 15.54 -38.93 -3.30
CA ASP A 195 16.31 -38.94 -2.05
C ASP A 195 15.58 -38.21 -0.94
N LEU A 196 15.04 -37.03 -1.24
CA LEU A 196 14.27 -36.22 -0.28
C LEU A 196 13.04 -36.98 0.21
N LYS A 197 12.35 -37.66 -0.70
CA LYS A 197 11.17 -38.44 -0.36
C LYS A 197 11.54 -39.71 0.43
N ALA A 198 12.65 -40.37 0.10
CA ALA A 198 13.11 -41.60 0.77
C ALA A 198 13.65 -41.31 2.19
N VAL A 199 14.41 -40.21 2.39
CA VAL A 199 15.08 -39.91 3.65
C VAL A 199 14.20 -39.06 4.58
N HIS A 200 13.53 -38.07 4.03
CA HIS A 200 12.78 -37.08 4.84
C HIS A 200 11.27 -37.21 4.69
N GLY A 201 10.75 -37.97 3.74
CA GLY A 201 9.32 -38.09 3.48
C GLY A 201 8.69 -36.82 2.90
N LEU A 202 9.51 -35.82 2.47
CA LEU A 202 9.07 -34.54 1.93
C LEU A 202 8.99 -34.63 0.40
N ASP A 203 8.00 -33.92 -0.16
CA ASP A 203 7.88 -33.72 -1.59
C ASP A 203 8.62 -32.49 -2.05
N ALA A 204 9.62 -32.66 -2.91
CA ALA A 204 10.48 -31.60 -3.39
C ALA A 204 9.71 -30.49 -4.12
N GLU A 205 8.65 -30.87 -4.85
CA GLU A 205 7.82 -29.91 -5.57
C GLU A 205 7.06 -28.97 -4.60
N THR A 206 6.46 -29.55 -3.56
CA THR A 206 5.71 -28.80 -2.57
C THR A 206 6.61 -27.85 -1.79
N GLU A 207 7.77 -28.32 -1.36
CA GLU A 207 8.73 -27.48 -0.62
C GLU A 207 9.27 -26.35 -1.50
N LEU A 208 9.64 -26.62 -2.74
CA LEU A 208 10.08 -25.58 -3.67
C LEU A 208 8.96 -24.55 -3.96
N SER A 209 7.73 -25.02 -4.10
CA SER A 209 6.58 -24.14 -4.30
C SER A 209 6.38 -23.17 -3.13
N ASN A 210 6.52 -23.67 -1.90
CA ASN A 210 6.44 -22.84 -0.69
C ASN A 210 7.56 -21.79 -0.65
N ILE A 211 8.80 -22.18 -0.95
CA ILE A 211 9.96 -21.28 -0.97
C ILE A 211 9.78 -20.19 -2.04
N LEU A 212 9.42 -20.57 -3.26
CA LEU A 212 9.24 -19.62 -4.36
C LEU A 212 8.10 -18.62 -4.08
N SER A 213 7.00 -19.09 -3.50
CA SER A 213 5.87 -18.21 -3.18
C SER A 213 6.19 -17.24 -2.05
N SER A 214 6.88 -17.70 -0.99
CA SER A 214 7.30 -16.83 0.11
C SER A 214 8.28 -15.75 -0.38
N GLU A 215 9.21 -16.10 -1.26
CA GLU A 215 10.17 -15.15 -1.83
C GLU A 215 9.48 -14.08 -2.69
N ILE A 216 8.55 -14.47 -3.57
CA ILE A 216 7.79 -13.49 -4.38
C ILE A 216 7.00 -12.53 -3.48
N LEU A 217 6.41 -13.01 -2.40
CA LEU A 217 5.66 -12.17 -1.47
C LEU A 217 6.59 -11.21 -0.70
N ALA A 218 7.74 -11.70 -0.26
CA ALA A 218 8.75 -10.87 0.38
C ALA A 218 9.25 -9.77 -0.57
N GLU A 219 9.49 -10.10 -1.85
CA GLU A 219 9.85 -9.11 -2.86
C GLU A 219 8.76 -8.06 -3.09
N ILE A 220 7.49 -8.47 -3.16
CA ILE A 220 6.36 -7.52 -3.32
C ILE A 220 6.28 -6.58 -2.12
N ASN A 221 6.33 -7.12 -0.91
CA ASN A 221 6.32 -6.31 0.31
C ASN A 221 7.49 -5.34 0.33
N ARG A 222 8.67 -5.80 -0.04
CA ARG A 222 9.86 -4.94 -0.11
C ARG A 222 9.74 -3.83 -1.14
N GLU A 223 9.18 -4.13 -2.30
CA GLU A 223 8.92 -3.12 -3.34
C GLU A 223 7.95 -2.05 -2.84
N VAL A 224 6.85 -2.44 -2.18
CA VAL A 224 5.88 -1.50 -1.62
C VAL A 224 6.55 -0.59 -0.58
N MET A 225 7.31 -1.14 0.35
CA MET A 225 8.00 -0.35 1.37
C MET A 225 9.02 0.60 0.77
N ARG A 226 9.87 0.14 -0.15
CA ARG A 226 10.86 1.00 -0.81
C ARG A 226 10.23 2.08 -1.67
N THR A 227 9.11 1.79 -2.31
CA THR A 227 8.33 2.78 -3.06
C THR A 227 7.80 3.88 -2.13
N ILE A 228 7.32 3.50 -0.94
CA ILE A 228 6.89 4.48 0.07
C ILE A 228 8.07 5.36 0.50
N TYR A 229 9.23 4.78 0.82
CA TYR A 229 10.40 5.56 1.26
C TYR A 229 10.88 6.53 0.18
N THR A 230 10.89 6.10 -1.08
CA THR A 230 11.32 6.94 -2.19
C THR A 230 10.35 8.08 -2.47
N ASN A 231 9.05 7.82 -2.36
CA ASN A 231 8.02 8.80 -2.72
C ASN A 231 7.63 9.71 -1.55
N ALA A 232 7.88 9.30 -0.30
CA ALA A 232 7.49 10.06 0.88
C ALA A 232 8.11 11.47 0.87
N LYS A 233 7.31 12.47 1.19
CA LYS A 233 7.79 13.85 1.35
C LYS A 233 8.77 13.92 2.53
N PRO A 234 9.92 14.60 2.41
CA PRO A 234 10.81 14.81 3.54
C PRO A 234 10.09 15.51 4.69
N GLY A 235 10.18 14.93 5.88
CA GLY A 235 9.67 15.52 7.12
C GLY A 235 10.72 16.40 7.80
N ALA A 236 10.50 16.71 9.09
CA ALA A 236 11.42 17.53 9.92
C ALA A 236 11.82 18.86 9.24
N ALA A 237 10.85 19.53 8.59
CA ALA A 237 11.11 20.74 7.83
C ALA A 237 11.22 21.98 8.72
N HIS A 238 10.69 21.93 9.95
CA HIS A 238 10.63 23.08 10.86
C HIS A 238 11.09 22.72 12.27
N ASN A 239 11.80 23.62 12.92
CA ASN A 239 12.33 23.48 14.28
C ASN A 239 13.27 22.27 14.46
N THR A 240 14.03 21.94 13.44
CA THR A 240 15.12 20.98 13.47
C THR A 240 16.39 21.64 12.94
N SER A 241 17.53 21.22 13.45
CA SER A 241 18.84 21.77 13.05
C SER A 241 19.14 21.51 11.57
N THR A 242 18.70 20.36 11.07
CA THR A 242 18.86 19.96 9.68
C THR A 242 17.52 19.48 9.12
N SER A 243 17.07 20.08 8.03
CA SER A 243 15.81 19.67 7.39
C SER A 243 15.91 18.21 6.91
N GLY A 244 14.88 17.41 7.17
CA GLY A 244 14.84 15.98 6.85
C GLY A 244 15.45 15.06 7.92
N THR A 245 16.16 15.63 8.89
CA THR A 245 16.82 14.85 9.96
C THR A 245 16.37 15.37 11.32
N PHE A 246 16.01 14.46 12.19
CA PHE A 246 15.76 14.75 13.60
C PHE A 246 16.93 14.24 14.44
N ASP A 247 17.66 15.16 15.03
CA ASP A 247 18.83 14.85 15.88
C ASP A 247 18.38 14.82 17.34
N LEU A 248 18.54 13.66 18.00
CA LEU A 248 18.14 13.53 19.40
C LEU A 248 19.00 14.37 20.35
N ASP A 249 20.21 14.74 19.98
CA ASP A 249 21.07 15.54 20.85
C ASP A 249 20.76 17.04 20.77
N THR A 250 20.45 17.53 19.58
CA THR A 250 20.25 18.97 19.35
C THR A 250 18.78 19.39 19.29
N ASP A 251 17.90 18.53 18.75
CA ASP A 251 16.50 18.87 18.50
C ASP A 251 15.57 18.39 19.62
N SER A 252 16.06 17.52 20.51
CA SER A 252 15.30 17.01 21.66
C SER A 252 15.76 17.65 22.95
N ASN A 253 14.83 18.29 23.68
CA ASN A 253 15.12 19.01 24.94
C ASN A 253 15.23 18.11 26.18
N GLY A 254 15.78 16.89 26.07
CA GLY A 254 15.92 15.96 27.18
C GLY A 254 17.34 15.89 27.71
N ARG A 255 17.49 15.74 29.05
CA ARG A 255 18.79 15.42 29.69
C ARG A 255 19.08 13.92 29.68
N TRP A 256 18.04 13.11 29.81
CA TRP A 256 18.12 11.66 29.88
C TRP A 256 17.67 11.04 28.56
N SER A 257 18.23 9.88 28.19
CA SER A 257 17.86 9.17 26.94
C SER A 257 16.36 8.94 26.81
N VAL A 258 15.68 8.57 27.90
CA VAL A 258 14.22 8.36 27.93
C VAL A 258 13.45 9.64 27.61
N GLU A 259 13.92 10.80 28.08
CA GLU A 259 13.29 12.09 27.76
C GLU A 259 13.50 12.46 26.30
N LYS A 260 14.68 12.21 25.75
CA LYS A 260 14.99 12.39 24.33
C LYS A 260 14.08 11.51 23.44
N PHE A 261 13.83 10.28 23.85
CA PHE A 261 12.90 9.38 23.14
C PHE A 261 11.44 9.86 23.19
N LYS A 262 11.02 10.54 24.26
CA LYS A 262 9.73 11.24 24.28
C LYS A 262 9.69 12.41 23.32
N GLY A 263 10.81 13.11 23.12
CA GLY A 263 10.95 14.13 22.06
C GLY A 263 10.77 13.58 20.66
N LEU A 264 11.31 12.37 20.40
CA LEU A 264 11.09 11.67 19.13
C LEU A 264 9.60 11.37 18.88
N MET A 265 8.86 10.97 19.92
CA MET A 265 7.42 10.76 19.79
C MET A 265 6.68 12.05 19.44
N PHE A 266 7.06 13.17 20.04
CA PHE A 266 6.49 14.46 19.69
C PHE A 266 6.74 14.83 18.24
N GLN A 267 7.91 14.52 17.70
CA GLN A 267 8.22 14.73 16.28
C GLN A 267 7.36 13.84 15.37
N ILE A 268 7.16 12.56 15.72
CA ILE A 268 6.24 11.66 14.99
C ILE A 268 4.84 12.26 14.95
N GLU A 269 4.35 12.78 16.07
CA GLU A 269 3.03 13.40 16.14
C GLU A 269 2.95 14.68 15.30
N ARG A 270 4.02 15.48 15.25
CA ARG A 270 4.12 16.65 14.38
C ARG A 270 4.01 16.28 12.91
N GLU A 271 4.73 15.25 12.48
CA GLU A 271 4.66 14.78 11.09
C GLU A 271 3.27 14.25 10.74
N ALA A 272 2.62 13.53 11.67
CA ALA A 272 1.24 13.10 11.49
C ALA A 272 0.25 14.29 11.35
N ASN A 273 0.45 15.35 12.14
CA ASN A 273 -0.34 16.56 12.03
C ASN A 273 -0.03 17.33 10.73
N ALA A 274 1.21 17.30 10.26
CA ALA A 274 1.60 17.88 8.98
C ALA A 274 0.91 17.20 7.81
N ILE A 275 0.82 15.84 7.84
CA ILE A 275 0.02 15.08 6.85
C ILE A 275 -1.45 15.54 6.89
N ALA A 276 -2.03 15.71 8.08
CA ALA A 276 -3.42 16.17 8.21
C ALA A 276 -3.64 17.57 7.61
N LYS A 277 -2.68 18.47 7.78
CA LYS A 277 -2.72 19.82 7.20
C LYS A 277 -2.61 19.78 5.68
N ASP A 278 -1.66 18.98 5.16
CA ASP A 278 -1.39 18.90 3.73
C ASP A 278 -2.51 18.18 2.96
N THR A 279 -3.07 17.12 3.54
CA THR A 279 -4.08 16.29 2.87
C THR A 279 -5.52 16.67 3.21
N ARG A 280 -5.76 17.32 4.37
CA ARG A 280 -7.08 17.62 4.94
C ARG A 280 -8.02 16.43 5.09
N ARG A 281 -7.45 15.22 5.04
CA ARG A 281 -8.22 13.98 5.16
C ARG A 281 -8.16 13.37 6.54
N GLY A 282 -7.00 13.42 7.17
CA GLY A 282 -6.81 12.90 8.52
C GLY A 282 -5.35 12.86 8.94
N LYS A 283 -5.13 12.63 10.23
CA LYS A 283 -3.78 12.48 10.78
C LYS A 283 -3.17 11.15 10.36
N GLY A 284 -1.85 11.10 10.23
CA GLY A 284 -1.11 9.87 10.05
C GLY A 284 -1.50 8.80 11.09
N ASN A 285 -1.62 7.56 10.65
CA ASN A 285 -2.06 6.43 11.48
C ASN A 285 -1.20 5.18 11.30
N VAL A 286 -0.27 5.19 10.37
CA VAL A 286 0.69 4.12 10.12
C VAL A 286 2.08 4.65 10.37
N LEU A 287 2.92 3.87 11.05
CA LEU A 287 4.31 4.19 11.34
C LEU A 287 5.19 3.02 10.91
N ILE A 288 6.15 3.29 10.04
CA ILE A 288 7.17 2.32 9.61
C ILE A 288 8.51 2.81 10.16
N THR A 289 9.21 1.96 10.89
CA THR A 289 10.45 2.33 11.59
C THR A 289 11.57 1.33 11.38
N SER A 290 12.81 1.77 11.61
CA SER A 290 13.93 0.86 11.84
C SER A 290 13.78 0.15 13.20
N SER A 291 14.48 -0.98 13.40
CA SER A 291 14.45 -1.77 14.65
C SER A 291 14.86 -0.96 15.87
N ASP A 292 15.88 -0.11 15.73
CA ASP A 292 16.43 0.67 16.82
C ASP A 292 15.48 1.79 17.26
N VAL A 293 14.79 2.44 16.29
CA VAL A 293 13.75 3.42 16.60
C VAL A 293 12.56 2.76 17.31
N ALA A 294 12.15 1.56 16.88
CA ALA A 294 11.08 0.83 17.55
C ALA A 294 11.45 0.48 18.99
N SER A 295 12.70 0.05 19.21
CA SER A 295 13.22 -0.24 20.56
C SER A 295 13.29 1.01 21.44
N ALA A 296 13.68 2.15 20.88
CA ALA A 296 13.67 3.43 21.59
C ALA A 296 12.23 3.87 21.99
N LEU A 297 11.26 3.67 21.11
CA LEU A 297 9.85 3.95 21.42
C LEU A 297 9.27 2.99 22.46
N ALA A 298 9.68 1.73 22.44
CA ALA A 298 9.32 0.75 23.48
C ALA A 298 9.91 1.14 24.84
N MET A 299 11.20 1.58 24.89
CA MET A 299 11.86 2.05 26.08
C MET A 299 11.22 3.33 26.64
N ALA A 300 10.68 4.18 25.81
CA ALA A 300 9.92 5.35 26.25
C ALA A 300 8.58 5.00 26.94
N GLY A 301 8.17 3.73 26.92
CA GLY A 301 6.94 3.24 27.55
C GLY A 301 5.66 3.61 26.80
N MET A 302 5.78 4.05 25.55
CA MET A 302 4.66 4.54 24.75
C MET A 302 4.13 3.50 23.75
N LEU A 303 4.90 2.46 23.49
CA LEU A 303 4.51 1.36 22.61
C LEU A 303 3.67 0.35 23.40
N SER A 304 2.38 0.30 23.12
CA SER A 304 1.50 -0.74 23.64
C SER A 304 1.68 -1.98 22.79
N GLY A 305 2.29 -3.01 23.34
CA GLY A 305 2.36 -4.32 22.71
C GLY A 305 0.97 -4.87 22.44
N ASN A 306 0.86 -5.75 21.47
CA ASN A 306 -0.40 -6.43 21.16
C ASN A 306 -0.87 -7.20 22.42
N PRO A 307 -2.10 -6.96 22.94
CA PRO A 307 -2.55 -7.62 24.18
C PRO A 307 -2.68 -9.15 24.08
N SER A 308 -2.47 -9.72 22.91
CA SER A 308 -2.49 -11.18 22.66
C SER A 308 -1.20 -11.91 23.06
N GLY A 309 -0.32 -11.27 23.83
CA GLY A 309 0.86 -11.91 24.38
C GLY A 309 2.06 -11.90 23.43
N ASN A 310 3.15 -12.16 23.96
CA ASN A 310 4.54 -12.41 23.62
C ASN A 310 4.94 -12.84 22.19
N ASP A 311 4.02 -12.81 21.25
CA ASP A 311 4.32 -13.16 19.86
C ASP A 311 4.70 -11.89 19.08
N LEU A 312 6.00 -11.73 18.91
CA LEU A 312 6.57 -11.16 17.70
C LEU A 312 6.15 -12.09 16.55
N ASN A 313 4.91 -11.98 16.10
CA ASN A 313 4.50 -12.62 14.88
C ASN A 313 5.26 -11.96 13.73
N VAL A 314 6.39 -12.54 13.42
CA VAL A 314 7.07 -12.31 12.16
C VAL A 314 6.16 -12.93 11.12
N ASP A 315 5.45 -12.10 10.40
CA ASP A 315 4.71 -12.54 9.22
C ASP A 315 5.72 -13.25 8.29
N ASP A 316 5.33 -14.35 7.67
CA ASP A 316 6.13 -15.07 6.66
C ASP A 316 6.62 -14.13 5.53
N ALA A 317 6.03 -12.95 5.44
CA ALA A 317 6.34 -11.89 4.49
C ALA A 317 7.36 -10.84 4.99
N GLY A 318 7.94 -11.00 6.17
CA GLY A 318 9.04 -10.17 6.67
C GLY A 318 8.64 -8.76 7.17
N ALA A 319 7.36 -8.44 7.27
CA ALA A 319 6.90 -7.20 7.89
C ALA A 319 6.35 -7.49 9.29
N THR A 320 7.00 -6.97 10.32
CA THR A 320 6.62 -7.24 11.70
C THR A 320 5.79 -6.09 12.26
N MET A 321 4.53 -6.33 12.58
CA MET A 321 3.73 -5.41 13.38
C MET A 321 4.09 -5.59 14.85
N VAL A 322 4.76 -4.58 15.43
CA VAL A 322 5.23 -4.65 16.84
C VAL A 322 4.16 -4.22 17.83
N GLY A 323 3.23 -3.35 17.41
CA GLY A 323 2.20 -2.87 18.31
C GLY A 323 1.57 -1.56 17.87
N THR A 324 0.90 -0.90 18.81
CA THR A 324 0.30 0.41 18.59
C THR A 324 0.99 1.47 19.45
N LEU A 325 1.39 2.57 18.83
CA LEU A 325 1.93 3.72 19.53
C LEU A 325 0.78 4.67 19.88
N ASN A 326 0.67 5.02 21.16
CA ASN A 326 -0.35 5.92 21.69
C ASN A 326 -1.81 5.52 21.31
N GLY A 327 -2.06 4.23 21.12
CA GLY A 327 -3.39 3.71 20.75
C GLY A 327 -3.88 4.11 19.34
N ARG A 328 -3.06 4.81 18.55
CA ARG A 328 -3.44 5.34 17.24
C ARG A 328 -2.57 4.86 16.09
N PHE A 329 -1.26 4.90 16.23
CA PHE A 329 -0.35 4.47 15.17
C PHE A 329 -0.14 2.97 15.22
N LYS A 330 -0.34 2.30 14.10
CA LYS A 330 0.13 0.94 13.90
C LYS A 330 1.61 0.98 13.54
N VAL A 331 2.44 0.33 14.34
CA VAL A 331 3.89 0.35 14.17
C VAL A 331 4.36 -0.91 13.46
N TYR A 332 5.02 -0.72 12.34
CA TYR A 332 5.66 -1.77 11.54
C TYR A 332 7.17 -1.57 11.58
N VAL A 333 7.90 -2.64 11.82
CA VAL A 333 9.36 -2.64 11.78
C VAL A 333 9.83 -3.20 10.45
N ASP A 334 10.74 -2.49 9.80
CA ASP A 334 11.43 -2.98 8.60
C ASP A 334 12.63 -3.85 9.00
N PRO A 335 12.57 -5.17 8.78
CA PRO A 335 13.65 -6.07 9.14
C PRO A 335 14.91 -5.90 8.28
N TYR A 336 14.78 -5.29 7.11
CA TYR A 336 15.86 -5.06 6.17
C TYR A 336 16.47 -3.66 6.25
N ALA A 337 16.05 -2.86 7.23
CA ALA A 337 16.66 -1.56 7.45
C ALA A 337 18.13 -1.73 7.86
N PRO A 338 19.08 -0.96 7.30
CA PRO A 338 20.48 -1.03 7.71
C PRO A 338 20.59 -0.63 9.18
N SER A 339 21.09 -1.55 10.01
CA SER A 339 21.05 -1.46 11.46
C SER A 339 22.04 -0.46 12.07
N SER A 340 22.98 0.10 11.31
CA SER A 340 24.08 0.82 11.95
C SER A 340 24.34 2.24 11.46
N ALA A 341 23.79 2.67 10.35
CA ALA A 341 24.16 3.96 9.78
C ALA A 341 22.99 4.94 9.59
N THR A 342 21.75 4.45 9.46
CA THR A 342 20.63 5.32 9.15
C THR A 342 19.36 4.83 9.84
N ASN A 343 19.11 5.34 11.02
CA ASN A 343 17.84 5.18 11.68
C ASN A 343 16.80 6.11 11.06
N PHE A 344 15.59 5.62 10.85
CA PHE A 344 14.53 6.42 10.25
C PHE A 344 13.16 6.01 10.76
N PHE A 345 12.22 6.89 10.56
CA PHE A 345 10.80 6.58 10.64
C PHE A 345 10.04 7.22 9.48
N THR A 346 8.99 6.56 9.06
CA THR A 346 8.07 7.05 8.04
C THR A 346 6.66 7.03 8.59
N VAL A 347 6.01 8.17 8.62
CA VAL A 347 4.61 8.30 9.02
C VAL A 347 3.76 8.28 7.77
N GLY A 348 2.72 7.48 7.77
CA GLY A 348 1.77 7.38 6.67
C GLY A 348 0.33 7.57 7.11
N TYR A 349 -0.53 7.94 6.17
CA TYR A 349 -1.96 8.00 6.36
C TYR A 349 -2.67 7.02 5.44
N LYS A 350 -3.56 6.25 6.02
CA LYS A 350 -4.52 5.40 5.31
C LYS A 350 -5.89 5.57 5.92
N GLY A 351 -6.86 6.02 5.12
CA GLY A 351 -8.25 6.13 5.52
C GLY A 351 -8.98 4.79 5.60
N SER A 352 -10.21 4.83 6.03
CA SER A 352 -11.11 3.65 6.07
C SER A 352 -11.54 3.21 4.66
N SER A 353 -11.58 4.13 3.70
CA SER A 353 -11.88 3.82 2.30
C SER A 353 -10.64 3.31 1.57
N ALA A 354 -10.86 2.37 0.68
CA ALA A 354 -9.80 1.84 -0.20
C ALA A 354 -9.18 2.88 -1.13
N TYR A 355 -9.90 3.97 -1.41
CA TYR A 355 -9.46 5.08 -2.25
C TYR A 355 -8.74 6.19 -1.48
N ASP A 356 -8.75 6.12 -0.15
CA ASP A 356 -8.16 7.14 0.72
C ASP A 356 -6.79 6.68 1.23
N ALA A 357 -5.84 6.59 0.34
CA ALA A 357 -4.44 6.25 0.61
C ALA A 357 -3.52 6.95 -0.38
N GLY A 358 -2.27 7.17 -0.02
CA GLY A 358 -1.29 7.84 -0.87
C GLY A 358 -0.72 6.98 -1.98
N LEU A 359 -0.79 5.65 -1.86
CA LEU A 359 -0.30 4.67 -2.82
C LEU A 359 -1.36 3.60 -3.03
N PHE A 360 -1.56 3.18 -4.28
CA PHE A 360 -2.46 2.09 -4.63
C PHE A 360 -1.69 0.87 -5.10
N TYR A 361 -1.99 -0.25 -4.49
CA TYR A 361 -1.58 -1.58 -4.93
C TYR A 361 -2.73 -2.23 -5.71
N CYS A 362 -2.49 -2.53 -6.97
CA CYS A 362 -3.51 -3.01 -7.90
C CYS A 362 -3.16 -4.43 -8.37
N PRO A 363 -3.52 -5.48 -7.62
CA PRO A 363 -3.27 -6.84 -8.03
C PRO A 363 -4.23 -7.27 -9.15
N TYR A 364 -3.69 -7.96 -10.15
CA TYR A 364 -4.48 -8.55 -11.24
C TYR A 364 -4.52 -10.06 -11.11
N VAL A 365 -3.39 -10.72 -11.30
CA VAL A 365 -3.27 -12.18 -11.13
C VAL A 365 -2.35 -12.43 -9.96
N PRO A 366 -2.85 -13.03 -8.87
CA PRO A 366 -2.08 -13.14 -7.63
C PRO A 366 -0.89 -14.08 -7.78
N LEU A 367 -1.08 -15.27 -8.30
CA LEU A 367 -0.02 -16.24 -8.46
C LEU A 367 -0.40 -17.26 -9.54
N GLN A 368 0.43 -17.39 -10.57
CA GLN A 368 0.31 -18.44 -11.59
C GLN A 368 1.47 -19.41 -11.42
N MET A 369 1.17 -20.69 -11.32
CA MET A 369 2.18 -21.75 -11.34
C MET A 369 2.26 -22.35 -12.73
N VAL A 370 3.48 -22.51 -13.22
CA VAL A 370 3.77 -23.18 -14.51
C VAL A 370 4.75 -24.30 -14.24
N ARG A 371 4.40 -25.50 -14.68
CA ARG A 371 5.27 -26.66 -14.65
C ARG A 371 5.75 -26.97 -16.04
N ALA A 372 7.01 -27.28 -16.19
CA ALA A 372 7.61 -27.68 -17.46
C ALA A 372 8.72 -28.70 -17.23
N VAL A 373 9.00 -29.52 -18.23
CA VAL A 373 10.17 -30.40 -18.25
C VAL A 373 11.19 -29.75 -19.19
N GLY A 374 12.45 -29.69 -18.78
CA GLY A 374 13.53 -29.11 -19.58
C GLY A 374 13.81 -29.96 -20.83
N GLU A 375 13.82 -29.36 -22.02
CA GLU A 375 14.07 -30.04 -23.30
C GLU A 375 15.43 -30.76 -23.35
N ASN A 376 16.46 -30.18 -22.76
CA ASN A 376 17.83 -30.72 -22.88
C ASN A 376 18.27 -31.51 -21.65
N SER A 377 17.64 -31.30 -20.48
CA SER A 377 18.05 -31.94 -19.23
C SER A 377 17.04 -32.96 -18.70
N PHE A 378 15.82 -33.00 -19.27
CA PHE A 378 14.68 -33.79 -18.78
C PHE A 378 14.35 -33.57 -17.30
N GLN A 379 14.85 -32.47 -16.74
CA GLN A 379 14.63 -32.11 -15.34
C GLN A 379 13.33 -31.29 -15.18
N PRO A 380 12.54 -31.54 -14.13
CA PRO A 380 11.36 -30.78 -13.85
C PRO A 380 11.70 -29.33 -13.46
N LYS A 381 10.90 -28.39 -13.97
CA LYS A 381 11.01 -26.96 -13.69
C LYS A 381 9.67 -26.43 -13.20
N ILE A 382 9.70 -25.63 -12.15
CA ILE A 382 8.52 -24.95 -11.62
C ILE A 382 8.75 -23.46 -11.73
N GLY A 383 7.76 -22.73 -12.21
CA GLY A 383 7.79 -21.28 -12.27
C GLY A 383 6.55 -20.67 -11.64
N PHE A 384 6.73 -19.60 -10.88
CA PHE A 384 5.66 -18.77 -10.39
C PHE A 384 5.71 -17.41 -11.07
N LYS A 385 4.54 -16.89 -11.41
CA LYS A 385 4.37 -15.59 -12.04
C LYS A 385 3.22 -14.87 -11.38
N THR A 386 3.43 -13.61 -11.05
CA THR A 386 2.40 -12.69 -10.53
C THR A 386 2.31 -11.44 -11.39
N ARG A 387 1.14 -10.81 -11.41
CA ARG A 387 0.90 -9.57 -12.17
C ARG A 387 0.17 -8.57 -11.30
N TYR A 388 0.76 -7.40 -11.12
CA TYR A 388 0.18 -6.30 -10.34
C TYR A 388 0.71 -4.95 -10.83
N GLY A 389 0.08 -3.87 -10.42
CA GLY A 389 0.53 -2.50 -10.64
C GLY A 389 0.62 -1.73 -9.33
N LEU A 390 1.56 -0.79 -9.27
CA LEU A 390 1.69 0.21 -8.22
C LEU A 390 1.54 1.59 -8.84
N VAL A 391 0.74 2.45 -8.23
CA VAL A 391 0.48 3.80 -8.72
C VAL A 391 0.25 4.74 -7.54
N SER A 392 0.73 5.97 -7.67
CA SER A 392 0.48 7.02 -6.68
C SER A 392 -0.95 7.55 -6.79
N ASN A 393 -1.49 8.04 -5.67
CA ASN A 393 -2.77 8.74 -5.67
C ASN A 393 -2.64 10.04 -6.49
N PRO A 394 -3.61 10.38 -7.36
CA PRO A 394 -3.61 11.64 -8.11
C PRO A 394 -3.47 12.89 -7.25
N PHE A 395 -3.97 12.85 -6.01
CA PHE A 395 -3.84 13.94 -5.04
C PHE A 395 -2.54 13.92 -4.23
N ALA A 396 -1.70 12.91 -4.42
CA ALA A 396 -0.54 12.71 -3.56
C ALA A 396 0.63 13.62 -3.91
N ASN A 397 0.80 13.98 -5.18
CA ASN A 397 1.93 14.77 -5.64
C ASN A 397 1.78 16.24 -5.22
N ASP A 398 2.81 16.76 -4.56
CA ASP A 398 2.91 18.17 -4.24
C ASP A 398 3.31 18.95 -5.49
N THR A 399 2.32 19.38 -6.25
CA THR A 399 2.53 20.28 -7.39
C THR A 399 2.17 21.68 -6.94
N SER A 400 3.03 22.28 -6.12
CA SER A 400 2.89 23.64 -5.61
C SER A 400 3.06 24.73 -6.65
N SER A 401 3.02 24.44 -7.93
CA SER A 401 3.20 25.42 -8.99
C SER A 401 2.36 25.14 -10.21
N ALA A 402 1.46 26.02 -10.50
CA ALA A 402 0.95 26.41 -11.84
C ALA A 402 0.38 25.32 -12.80
N ASN A 403 0.59 24.07 -12.57
CA ASN A 403 0.05 22.96 -13.36
C ASN A 403 -0.97 22.17 -12.54
N ASN A 404 -2.06 22.77 -12.17
CA ASN A 404 -3.31 22.13 -11.76
C ASN A 404 -3.23 20.65 -11.39
N GLY A 405 -2.24 20.26 -10.60
CA GLY A 405 -2.14 19.07 -9.80
C GLY A 405 -2.75 17.77 -10.34
N ALA A 406 -2.91 17.62 -11.63
CA ALA A 406 -3.27 16.34 -12.22
C ALA A 406 -2.07 15.42 -12.09
N GLY A 407 -1.95 14.77 -10.93
CA GLY A 407 -1.00 13.68 -10.77
C GLY A 407 -1.37 12.61 -11.78
N ASP A 408 -0.44 12.32 -12.68
CA ASP A 408 -0.55 11.22 -13.64
C ASP A 408 -0.44 9.84 -12.97
N GLY A 409 -0.42 9.80 -11.62
CA GLY A 409 -0.18 8.59 -10.83
C GLY A 409 1.29 8.16 -10.82
N SER A 410 2.19 8.98 -11.33
CA SER A 410 3.62 8.69 -11.34
C SER A 410 4.18 8.58 -9.92
N LEU A 411 5.16 7.70 -9.75
CA LEU A 411 5.87 7.49 -8.51
C LEU A 411 7.03 8.50 -8.43
N THR A 412 6.70 9.78 -8.24
CA THR A 412 7.68 10.85 -8.15
C THR A 412 8.36 10.85 -6.78
N ALA A 413 9.68 10.93 -6.76
CA ALA A 413 10.43 10.95 -5.52
C ALA A 413 10.12 12.21 -4.69
N ASN A 414 10.00 12.04 -3.36
CA ASN A 414 9.78 13.11 -2.38
C ASN A 414 8.52 13.96 -2.58
N ALA A 415 7.54 13.48 -3.35
CA ALA A 415 6.37 14.28 -3.71
C ALA A 415 5.09 13.87 -2.97
N ASN A 416 5.04 12.68 -2.39
CA ASN A 416 3.81 12.16 -1.82
C ASN A 416 3.48 12.76 -0.45
N ARG A 417 2.40 13.54 -0.36
CA ARG A 417 1.93 14.23 0.85
C ARG A 417 1.34 13.29 1.92
N TYR A 418 0.95 12.08 1.53
CA TYR A 418 0.36 11.10 2.46
C TYR A 418 1.39 10.37 3.30
N TYR A 419 2.66 10.45 2.91
CA TYR A 419 3.78 9.83 3.62
C TYR A 419 4.85 10.89 3.91
N ARG A 420 5.42 10.84 5.12
CA ARG A 420 6.53 11.69 5.52
C ARG A 420 7.65 10.84 6.09
N HIS A 421 8.84 11.07 5.56
CA HIS A 421 10.05 10.33 5.93
C HIS A 421 11.01 11.24 6.70
N VAL A 422 11.52 10.75 7.83
CA VAL A 422 12.47 11.47 8.69
C VAL A 422 13.62 10.54 9.05
N ILE A 423 14.83 11.03 8.91
CA ILE A 423 16.04 10.36 9.38
C ILE A 423 16.24 10.72 10.86
N VAL A 424 16.60 9.76 11.69
CA VAL A 424 16.90 9.95 13.11
C VAL A 424 18.40 9.83 13.31
N ALA A 425 19.02 10.90 13.79
CA ALA A 425 20.44 10.93 14.11
C ALA A 425 20.67 10.83 15.62
N ASN A 426 21.86 10.38 16.01
CA ASN A 426 22.33 10.31 17.40
C ASN A 426 21.35 9.57 18.33
N LEU A 427 20.84 8.42 17.85
CA LEU A 427 19.94 7.59 18.65
C LEU A 427 20.68 6.98 19.85
N MET A 428 21.95 6.62 19.66
CA MET A 428 22.96 6.25 20.69
C MET A 428 24.34 6.60 20.22
#